data_e56c0da6b8d4fda0e645cf2b4e73f21b
#
_entry.id   e56c0da6b8d4fda0e645cf2b4e73f21b
#
_cell.length_a   1.000
_cell.length_b   1.000
_cell.length_c   1.000
_cell.angle_alpha   90.00
_cell.angle_beta   90.00
_cell.angle_gamma   90.00
#
_symmetry.space_group_name_H-M   'P 1'
#
loop_
_entity.id
_entity.type
_entity.pdbx_description
1 polymer ?
#
loop_
_entity_poly.entity_id
_entity_poly.type
_entity_poly.pdbx_seq_one_letter_code
_entity_poly.pdbx_strand_id
1 'polypeptide(L)'
;MKKITALMLSSAMMLSLAACGGSASTDAVSSEAVSSEAASSEAVSTAEAAPAALTTVTAGKLTMSTNAAFPPYEMTTDSGEFEGIDIDVAAAIAEKLGLELQVDDMDFDAALLAAQNGKSDIVMAGVTVTDERLKVMDFSDTYAEGIQSIIVPEDSDIASADDLTGKAIGTQRGTTGYIYCTDDFGEDNVIAYDDGLTAVQALNNGQVDAVVIDNAPAQEFVEANPGLKILDTAYAQEDYAIGVAKGNTQLLDAINGALEELKADGTLQAIVDKYINAE
;
A
#
# COMPACT_ATOMS: atom_id res chain seq x y z
N MET A 1 -44.62 -1.47 17.06
CA MET A 1 -45.72 -1.58 16.08
C MET A 1 -45.89 -0.26 15.34
N LYS A 2 -45.39 -0.16 14.11
CA LYS A 2 -45.89 0.70 13.03
C LYS A 2 -45.17 0.24 11.75
N LYS A 3 -45.93 -0.51 10.96
CA LYS A 3 -45.59 -0.92 9.58
C LYS A 3 -45.82 0.29 8.69
N ILE A 4 -44.91 0.60 7.77
CA ILE A 4 -45.20 1.45 6.61
C ILE A 4 -44.70 0.73 5.37
N THR A 5 -45.61 0.62 4.46
CA THR A 5 -45.83 -0.18 3.28
C THR A 5 -44.95 0.31 2.10
N ALA A 6 -44.59 -0.63 1.26
CA ALA A 6 -43.95 -0.46 -0.05
C ALA A 6 -44.82 0.36 -1.02
N LEU A 7 -44.19 1.12 -1.92
CA LEU A 7 -44.80 1.56 -3.17
C LEU A 7 -43.83 1.32 -4.32
N MET A 8 -44.18 0.32 -5.12
CA MET A 8 -43.62 0.10 -6.46
C MET A 8 -44.22 1.11 -7.44
N LEU A 9 -43.38 1.67 -8.29
CA LEU A 9 -43.84 2.27 -9.54
C LEU A 9 -42.92 1.83 -10.69
N SER A 10 -43.48 0.92 -11.46
CA SER A 10 -42.97 0.50 -12.79
C SER A 10 -43.45 1.51 -13.82
N SER A 11 -42.58 1.89 -14.74
CA SER A 11 -42.95 2.45 -16.04
C SER A 11 -41.99 1.94 -17.12
N ALA A 12 -42.58 1.08 -17.94
CA ALA A 12 -42.08 0.67 -19.25
C ALA A 12 -42.67 1.60 -20.32
N MET A 13 -41.90 1.91 -21.36
CA MET A 13 -42.32 2.29 -22.72
C MET A 13 -41.11 2.81 -23.49
N MET A 14 -40.90 2.58 -24.74
CA MET A 14 -41.35 1.74 -25.84
C MET A 14 -40.37 2.01 -27.00
N LEU A 15 -40.23 1.02 -27.83
CA LEU A 15 -39.53 0.99 -29.11
C LEU A 15 -39.92 2.12 -30.08
N SER A 16 -38.95 2.52 -30.92
CA SER A 16 -39.28 2.84 -32.33
C SER A 16 -38.12 2.45 -33.24
N LEU A 17 -38.42 1.44 -34.10
CA LEU A 17 -37.67 1.13 -35.35
C LEU A 17 -38.03 2.19 -36.41
N ALA A 18 -37.06 2.54 -37.21
CA ALA A 18 -37.29 2.99 -38.58
C ALA A 18 -36.15 2.48 -39.47
N ALA A 19 -36.56 1.55 -40.34
CA ALA A 19 -35.79 1.05 -41.50
C ALA A 19 -36.16 1.86 -42.74
N CYS A 20 -35.28 1.92 -43.72
CA CYS A 20 -35.46 1.97 -45.17
C CYS A 20 -34.13 2.49 -45.77
N GLY A 21 -33.43 1.91 -46.72
CA GLY A 21 -33.83 1.01 -47.81
C GLY A 21 -33.24 1.52 -49.09
N GLY A 22 -32.70 0.63 -49.92
CA GLY A 22 -32.55 0.80 -51.37
C GLY A 22 -31.09 0.98 -51.84
N SER A 23 -30.49 -0.02 -52.38
CA SER A 23 -30.55 -0.72 -53.67
C SER A 23 -29.66 -0.08 -54.77
N ALA A 24 -28.68 -0.81 -55.12
CA ALA A 24 -28.39 -1.58 -56.36
C ALA A 24 -27.81 -0.75 -57.52
N SER A 25 -26.81 -1.17 -58.10
CA SER A 25 -26.49 -2.05 -59.21
C SER A 25 -25.35 -1.55 -60.08
N THR A 26 -24.50 -2.49 -60.39
CA THR A 26 -23.98 -3.03 -61.68
C THR A 26 -23.12 -2.09 -62.49
N ASP A 27 -22.06 -2.49 -63.08
CA ASP A 27 -21.47 -3.56 -63.87
C ASP A 27 -20.06 -3.11 -64.28
N ALA A 28 -19.14 -3.93 -64.17
CA ALA A 28 -18.38 -4.75 -65.12
C ALA A 28 -17.42 -4.06 -66.10
N VAL A 29 -16.33 -4.76 -66.27
CA VAL A 29 -15.48 -5.04 -67.42
C VAL A 29 -14.07 -4.44 -67.48
N SER A 30 -13.15 -5.34 -67.10
CA SER A 30 -11.94 -5.81 -67.82
C SER A 30 -11.06 -4.82 -68.57
N SER A 31 -9.78 -4.81 -68.28
CA SER A 31 -8.74 -5.17 -69.26
C SER A 31 -7.33 -5.15 -68.65
N GLU A 32 -6.57 -6.17 -68.95
CA GLU A 32 -5.17 -6.43 -68.63
C GLU A 32 -4.21 -5.38 -69.21
N ALA A 33 -3.08 -5.18 -68.49
CA ALA A 33 -1.74 -5.16 -69.09
C ALA A 33 -0.62 -5.07 -68.03
N VAL A 34 0.10 -6.08 -68.02
CA VAL A 34 1.48 -6.50 -67.75
C VAL A 34 2.53 -5.38 -67.52
N SER A 35 3.38 -5.68 -66.52
CA SER A 35 4.84 -5.50 -66.45
C SER A 35 5.39 -4.26 -65.77
N SER A 36 6.05 -4.39 -64.66
CA SER A 36 7.50 -4.35 -64.57
C SER A 36 7.94 -4.28 -63.09
N GLU A 37 8.84 -5.15 -62.73
CA GLU A 37 9.56 -5.20 -61.41
C GLU A 37 10.28 -3.88 -61.13
N ALA A 38 10.12 -3.42 -59.87
CA ALA A 38 11.16 -2.67 -59.19
C ALA A 38 11.09 -3.06 -57.72
N ALA A 39 12.02 -3.90 -57.29
CA ALA A 39 12.27 -4.23 -55.91
C ALA A 39 12.68 -2.95 -55.18
N SER A 40 11.80 -2.41 -54.38
CA SER A 40 12.15 -1.44 -53.32
C SER A 40 12.17 -2.18 -52.00
N SER A 41 13.37 -2.40 -51.51
CA SER A 41 13.64 -2.89 -50.17
C SER A 41 13.19 -1.80 -49.17
N GLU A 42 11.96 -1.94 -48.70
CA GLU A 42 11.55 -1.19 -47.50
C GLU A 42 12.24 -1.83 -46.30
N ALA A 43 13.25 -1.14 -45.80
CA ALA A 43 13.77 -1.36 -44.44
C ALA A 43 12.63 -1.08 -43.46
N VAL A 44 12.04 -2.14 -42.93
CA VAL A 44 11.17 -2.04 -41.75
C VAL A 44 12.05 -1.57 -40.61
N SER A 45 12.08 -0.26 -40.36
CA SER A 45 12.57 0.32 -39.15
C SER A 45 11.57 -0.11 -38.08
N THR A 46 11.89 -1.14 -37.31
CA THR A 46 11.28 -1.37 -36.00
C THR A 46 11.71 -0.22 -35.10
N ALA A 47 10.97 0.88 -35.16
CA ALA A 47 10.99 1.85 -34.10
C ALA A 47 10.46 1.12 -32.85
N GLU A 48 11.37 0.73 -31.99
CA GLU A 48 11.05 0.34 -30.61
C GLU A 48 10.24 1.49 -30.05
N ALA A 49 8.94 1.24 -29.84
CA ALA A 49 8.06 2.22 -29.24
C ALA A 49 8.65 2.56 -27.86
N ALA A 50 9.02 3.81 -27.63
CA ALA A 50 9.39 4.27 -26.31
C ALA A 50 8.30 3.79 -25.34
N PRO A 51 8.67 3.25 -24.16
CA PRO A 51 7.69 2.81 -23.18
C PRO A 51 6.70 3.94 -22.92
N ALA A 52 5.40 3.63 -22.96
CA ALA A 52 4.37 4.61 -22.68
C ALA A 52 4.64 5.24 -21.32
N ALA A 53 4.68 6.57 -21.25
CA ALA A 53 4.92 7.26 -19.98
C ALA A 53 3.92 6.78 -18.94
N LEU A 54 4.41 6.48 -17.73
CA LEU A 54 3.57 6.11 -16.61
C LEU A 54 2.55 7.22 -16.32
N THR A 55 1.31 6.83 -16.11
CA THR A 55 0.27 7.77 -15.68
C THR A 55 0.28 7.81 -14.17
N THR A 56 0.61 8.96 -13.60
CA THR A 56 0.62 9.22 -12.15
C THR A 56 -0.40 10.28 -11.79
N VAL A 57 -0.78 10.36 -10.51
CA VAL A 57 -1.73 11.35 -9.96
C VAL A 57 -1.25 12.76 -10.26
N THR A 58 0.03 13.00 -10.08
CA THR A 58 0.68 14.27 -10.44
C THR A 58 1.73 13.99 -11.52
N ALA A 59 1.58 14.61 -12.70
CA ALA A 59 2.49 14.39 -13.82
C ALA A 59 3.96 14.60 -13.43
N GLY A 60 4.80 13.60 -13.69
CA GLY A 60 6.23 13.62 -13.39
C GLY A 60 6.58 13.32 -11.93
N LYS A 61 5.60 12.98 -11.10
CA LYS A 61 5.82 12.64 -9.70
C LYS A 61 5.27 11.25 -9.38
N LEU A 62 5.92 10.56 -8.45
CA LEU A 62 5.39 9.42 -7.72
C LEU A 62 4.86 9.96 -6.38
N THR A 63 3.53 10.00 -6.22
CA THR A 63 2.92 10.45 -4.98
C THR A 63 2.75 9.26 -4.04
N MET A 64 3.32 9.38 -2.84
CA MET A 64 3.32 8.37 -1.79
C MET A 64 2.49 8.88 -0.60
N SER A 65 1.43 8.17 -0.23
CA SER A 65 0.78 8.36 1.06
C SER A 65 1.47 7.49 2.12
N THR A 66 1.67 8.05 3.31
CA THR A 66 2.34 7.38 4.42
C THR A 66 1.82 7.89 5.76
N ASN A 67 2.26 7.28 6.88
CA ASN A 67 2.06 7.78 8.23
C ASN A 67 3.42 7.92 8.93
N ALA A 68 4.04 9.09 8.79
CA ALA A 68 5.42 9.36 9.18
C ALA A 68 5.61 9.47 10.71
N ALA A 69 5.08 8.49 11.44
CA ALA A 69 5.18 8.28 12.89
C ALA A 69 5.53 6.81 13.24
N PHE A 70 6.18 6.08 12.30
CA PHE A 70 6.49 4.66 12.40
C PHE A 70 7.98 4.37 12.16
N PRO A 71 8.88 4.85 13.05
CA PRO A 71 10.31 4.60 12.92
C PRO A 71 10.63 3.10 13.01
N PRO A 72 11.63 2.57 12.28
CA PRO A 72 12.52 3.27 11.36
C PRO A 72 12.01 3.25 9.90
N TYR A 73 10.74 2.86 9.64
CA TYR A 73 10.20 2.77 8.28
C TYR A 73 9.89 4.14 7.70
N GLU A 74 9.15 4.98 8.43
CA GLU A 74 8.85 6.35 8.05
C GLU A 74 8.70 7.25 9.27
N MET A 75 9.35 8.39 9.22
CA MET A 75 9.34 9.36 10.30
C MET A 75 9.57 10.78 9.81
N THR A 76 9.06 11.72 10.59
CA THR A 76 9.32 13.14 10.38
C THR A 76 10.52 13.56 11.22
N THR A 77 11.51 14.18 10.58
CA THR A 77 12.69 14.72 11.26
C THR A 77 12.37 16.01 12.02
N ASP A 78 13.29 16.46 12.87
CA ASP A 78 13.18 17.76 13.56
C ASP A 78 13.12 18.96 12.59
N SER A 79 13.64 18.80 11.36
CA SER A 79 13.57 19.81 10.29
C SER A 79 12.22 19.82 9.54
N GLY A 80 11.37 18.80 9.77
CA GLY A 80 10.11 18.62 9.08
C GLY A 80 10.24 17.90 7.73
N GLU A 81 11.40 17.28 7.46
CA GLU A 81 11.63 16.41 6.32
C GLU A 81 11.23 14.98 6.67
N PHE A 82 11.01 14.12 5.66
CA PHE A 82 10.71 12.71 5.86
C PHE A 82 11.95 11.86 5.64
N GLU A 83 12.13 10.85 6.49
CA GLU A 83 13.18 9.84 6.36
C GLU A 83 12.67 8.47 6.82
N GLY A 84 13.42 7.41 6.50
CA GLY A 84 13.10 6.03 6.88
C GLY A 84 13.23 5.08 5.69
N ILE A 85 13.07 3.79 5.98
CA ILE A 85 13.21 2.71 4.97
C ILE A 85 12.22 2.94 3.83
N ASP A 86 10.96 3.17 4.14
CA ASP A 86 9.89 3.33 3.15
C ASP A 86 10.10 4.58 2.28
N ILE A 87 10.57 5.67 2.91
CA ILE A 87 10.88 6.91 2.20
C ILE A 87 12.04 6.72 1.23
N ASP A 88 13.14 6.10 1.69
CA ASP A 88 14.34 5.89 0.88
C ASP A 88 14.08 4.86 -0.24
N VAL A 89 13.30 3.80 0.01
CA VAL A 89 12.90 2.83 -1.01
C VAL A 89 12.00 3.47 -2.06
N ALA A 90 11.00 4.26 -1.64
CA ALA A 90 10.12 5.00 -2.56
C ALA A 90 10.92 6.01 -3.41
N ALA A 91 11.90 6.70 -2.82
CA ALA A 91 12.77 7.62 -3.55
C ALA A 91 13.62 6.90 -4.60
N ALA A 92 14.20 5.74 -4.25
CA ALA A 92 14.98 4.92 -5.18
C ALA A 92 14.11 4.37 -6.34
N ILE A 93 12.88 3.96 -6.04
CA ILE A 93 11.90 3.55 -7.07
C ILE A 93 11.55 4.74 -7.97
N ALA A 94 11.22 5.91 -7.41
CA ALA A 94 10.91 7.10 -8.18
C ALA A 94 12.06 7.49 -9.13
N GLU A 95 13.32 7.44 -8.66
CA GLU A 95 14.51 7.70 -9.47
C GLU A 95 14.60 6.73 -10.66
N LYS A 96 14.43 5.40 -10.42
CA LYS A 96 14.46 4.40 -11.49
C LYS A 96 13.35 4.60 -12.52
N LEU A 97 12.19 5.11 -12.08
CA LEU A 97 11.06 5.42 -12.97
C LEU A 97 11.16 6.79 -13.64
N GLY A 98 12.19 7.59 -13.32
CA GLY A 98 12.37 8.95 -13.84
C GLY A 98 11.33 9.95 -13.30
N LEU A 99 10.83 9.72 -12.08
CA LEU A 99 9.84 10.52 -11.39
C LEU A 99 10.46 11.24 -10.16
N GLU A 100 9.86 12.32 -9.72
CA GLU A 100 10.14 12.98 -8.44
C GLU A 100 9.25 12.36 -7.36
N LEU A 101 9.82 11.95 -6.21
CA LEU A 101 9.01 11.50 -5.08
C LEU A 101 8.29 12.69 -4.43
N GLN A 102 7.00 12.55 -4.18
CA GLN A 102 6.21 13.42 -3.32
C GLN A 102 5.62 12.61 -2.19
N VAL A 103 5.93 12.97 -0.94
CA VAL A 103 5.41 12.29 0.25
C VAL A 103 4.26 13.11 0.84
N ASP A 104 3.14 12.45 1.06
CA ASP A 104 1.93 13.01 1.68
C ASP A 104 1.68 12.25 3.00
N ASP A 105 2.01 12.90 4.13
CA ASP A 105 1.84 12.35 5.48
C ASP A 105 0.39 12.51 5.97
N MET A 106 -0.16 11.44 6.54
CA MET A 106 -1.52 11.38 7.08
C MET A 106 -1.69 10.18 8.02
N ASP A 107 -2.85 10.07 8.69
CA ASP A 107 -3.16 8.88 9.49
C ASP A 107 -3.11 7.60 8.64
N PHE A 108 -2.72 6.48 9.23
CA PHE A 108 -2.46 5.21 8.52
C PHE A 108 -3.64 4.74 7.68
N ASP A 109 -4.85 4.74 8.24
CA ASP A 109 -6.06 4.33 7.51
C ASP A 109 -6.42 5.31 6.38
N ALA A 110 -6.13 6.61 6.56
CA ALA A 110 -6.28 7.60 5.50
C ALA A 110 -5.25 7.40 4.37
N ALA A 111 -4.02 6.99 4.69
CA ALA A 111 -2.98 6.68 3.71
C ALA A 111 -3.38 5.49 2.83
N LEU A 112 -3.90 4.41 3.43
CA LEU A 112 -4.46 3.28 2.69
C LEU A 112 -5.60 3.71 1.75
N LEU A 113 -6.54 4.53 2.26
CA LEU A 113 -7.66 5.04 1.48
C LEU A 113 -7.23 5.98 0.35
N ALA A 114 -6.16 6.75 0.54
CA ALA A 114 -5.64 7.64 -0.49
C ALA A 114 -5.17 6.84 -1.73
N ALA A 115 -4.35 5.80 -1.53
CA ALA A 115 -3.90 4.93 -2.61
C ALA A 115 -5.06 4.12 -3.23
N GLN A 116 -5.93 3.55 -2.39
CA GLN A 116 -7.11 2.79 -2.85
C GLN A 116 -8.00 3.62 -3.79
N ASN A 117 -8.18 4.90 -3.50
CA ASN A 117 -9.02 5.80 -4.28
C ASN A 117 -8.27 6.56 -5.38
N GLY A 118 -6.98 6.26 -5.63
CA GLY A 118 -6.16 6.90 -6.64
C GLY A 118 -5.89 8.38 -6.36
N LYS A 119 -5.83 8.79 -5.09
CA LYS A 119 -5.42 10.13 -4.66
C LYS A 119 -3.91 10.23 -4.43
N SER A 120 -3.26 9.11 -4.09
CA SER A 120 -1.83 8.89 -4.19
C SER A 120 -1.58 7.75 -5.18
N ASP A 121 -0.40 7.69 -5.75
CA ASP A 121 0.02 6.63 -6.66
C ASP A 121 0.29 5.34 -5.90
N ILE A 122 0.96 5.48 -4.76
CA ILE A 122 1.34 4.38 -3.87
C ILE A 122 0.99 4.69 -2.43
N VAL A 123 0.91 3.65 -1.60
CA VAL A 123 1.03 3.73 -0.15
C VAL A 123 2.20 2.87 0.31
N MET A 124 3.08 3.45 1.12
CA MET A 124 4.13 2.77 1.88
C MET A 124 4.07 3.29 3.31
N ALA A 125 3.83 2.41 4.25
CA ALA A 125 3.65 2.70 5.68
C ALA A 125 3.74 1.39 6.48
N GLY A 126 4.76 0.55 6.21
CA GLY A 126 4.82 -0.80 6.76
C GLY A 126 3.57 -1.61 6.46
N VAL A 127 3.07 -1.55 5.21
CA VAL A 127 1.75 -2.10 4.87
C VAL A 127 1.81 -3.61 4.66
N THR A 128 1.21 -4.35 5.57
CA THR A 128 1.03 -5.80 5.49
C THR A 128 0.06 -6.18 4.37
N VAL A 129 0.41 -7.19 3.59
CA VAL A 129 -0.49 -7.80 2.61
C VAL A 129 -1.49 -8.70 3.34
N THR A 130 -2.78 -8.40 3.19
CA THR A 130 -3.87 -9.20 3.77
C THR A 130 -4.94 -9.50 2.72
N ASP A 131 -5.70 -10.60 2.92
CA ASP A 131 -6.81 -10.97 2.02
C ASP A 131 -7.86 -9.87 1.89
N GLU A 132 -8.10 -9.10 2.97
CA GLU A 132 -9.05 -8.00 2.95
C GLU A 132 -8.53 -6.82 2.12
N ARG A 133 -7.26 -6.46 2.31
CA ARG A 133 -6.62 -5.38 1.54
C ARG A 133 -6.48 -5.74 0.07
N LEU A 134 -6.19 -7.02 -0.25
CA LEU A 134 -6.15 -7.53 -1.63
C LEU A 134 -7.48 -7.41 -2.39
N LYS A 135 -8.62 -7.30 -1.70
CA LYS A 135 -9.92 -7.08 -2.36
C LYS A 135 -10.07 -5.68 -2.94
N VAL A 136 -9.38 -4.70 -2.37
CA VAL A 136 -9.57 -3.27 -2.65
C VAL A 136 -8.36 -2.56 -3.23
N MET A 137 -7.18 -3.17 -3.17
CA MET A 137 -5.94 -2.65 -3.75
C MET A 137 -5.08 -3.80 -4.27
N ASP A 138 -4.07 -3.48 -5.07
CA ASP A 138 -3.04 -4.43 -5.50
C ASP A 138 -1.73 -4.11 -4.78
N PHE A 139 -0.86 -5.10 -4.64
CA PHE A 139 0.39 -4.98 -3.92
C PHE A 139 1.56 -5.39 -4.78
N SER A 140 2.71 -4.75 -4.57
CA SER A 140 3.98 -5.15 -5.14
C SER A 140 4.48 -6.47 -4.57
N ASP A 141 5.59 -6.94 -5.09
CA ASP A 141 6.43 -7.90 -4.38
C ASP A 141 6.85 -7.32 -3.03
N THR A 142 7.04 -8.21 -2.03
CA THR A 142 7.42 -7.79 -0.67
C THR A 142 8.82 -7.16 -0.65
N TYR A 143 9.02 -6.10 0.13
CA TYR A 143 10.30 -5.43 0.28
C TYR A 143 10.89 -5.56 1.70
N ALA A 144 10.06 -5.88 2.69
CA ALA A 144 10.46 -6.10 4.08
C ALA A 144 9.55 -7.13 4.76
N GLU A 145 10.03 -7.67 5.87
CA GLU A 145 9.24 -8.54 6.77
C GLU A 145 8.94 -7.75 8.04
N GLY A 146 7.70 -7.85 8.54
CA GLY A 146 7.25 -7.30 9.81
C GLY A 146 7.01 -8.39 10.84
N ILE A 147 7.16 -8.05 12.11
CA ILE A 147 6.87 -8.93 13.24
C ILE A 147 6.05 -8.16 14.24
N GLN A 148 4.80 -8.54 14.46
CA GLN A 148 4.00 -7.96 15.53
C GLN A 148 4.53 -8.41 16.87
N SER A 149 4.81 -7.45 17.75
CA SER A 149 5.40 -7.64 19.08
C SER A 149 4.53 -7.03 20.15
N ILE A 150 4.75 -7.43 21.39
CA ILE A 150 4.01 -6.97 22.55
C ILE A 150 4.95 -6.16 23.44
N ILE A 151 4.61 -4.89 23.70
CA ILE A 151 5.30 -4.02 24.65
C ILE A 151 4.51 -4.03 25.96
N VAL A 152 5.20 -4.19 27.08
CA VAL A 152 4.64 -4.15 28.43
C VAL A 152 5.57 -3.38 29.39
N PRO A 153 5.09 -2.92 30.56
CA PRO A 153 5.97 -2.45 31.63
C PRO A 153 6.96 -3.53 32.06
N GLU A 154 8.19 -3.16 32.47
CA GLU A 154 9.23 -4.11 32.92
C GLU A 154 8.77 -5.01 34.06
N ASP A 155 7.94 -4.48 34.96
CA ASP A 155 7.37 -5.17 36.13
C ASP A 155 6.03 -5.86 35.84
N SER A 156 5.59 -5.91 34.58
CA SER A 156 4.35 -6.58 34.18
C SER A 156 4.42 -8.09 34.35
N ASP A 157 3.30 -8.67 34.81
CA ASP A 157 3.09 -10.11 34.90
C ASP A 157 2.74 -10.75 33.54
N ILE A 158 2.51 -9.94 32.48
CA ILE A 158 2.25 -10.39 31.12
C ILE A 158 3.57 -10.92 30.53
N ALA A 159 3.61 -12.20 30.17
CA ALA A 159 4.79 -12.87 29.64
C ALA A 159 4.60 -13.44 28.23
N SER A 160 3.36 -13.52 27.75
CA SER A 160 3.00 -14.05 26.44
C SER A 160 1.68 -13.44 25.93
N ALA A 161 1.33 -13.70 24.68
CA ALA A 161 0.05 -13.30 24.10
C ALA A 161 -1.16 -13.91 24.84
N ASP A 162 -1.04 -15.11 25.40
CA ASP A 162 -2.12 -15.75 26.15
C ASP A 162 -2.54 -14.94 27.39
N ASP A 163 -1.61 -14.18 27.97
CA ASP A 163 -1.84 -13.36 29.16
C ASP A 163 -2.59 -12.05 28.85
N LEU A 164 -2.80 -11.72 27.57
CA LEU A 164 -3.56 -10.54 27.14
C LEU A 164 -5.06 -10.68 27.32
N THR A 165 -5.56 -11.89 27.57
CA THR A 165 -7.00 -12.11 27.80
C THR A 165 -7.53 -11.26 28.95
N GLY A 166 -8.48 -10.36 28.66
CA GLY A 166 -9.10 -9.45 29.63
C GLY A 166 -8.23 -8.26 30.03
N LYS A 167 -7.11 -8.02 29.33
CA LYS A 167 -6.25 -6.85 29.48
C LYS A 167 -6.69 -5.74 28.53
N ALA A 168 -6.39 -4.50 28.86
CA ALA A 168 -6.52 -3.36 27.99
C ALA A 168 -5.31 -3.29 27.03
N ILE A 169 -5.54 -3.43 25.74
CA ILE A 169 -4.49 -3.52 24.71
C ILE A 169 -4.53 -2.26 23.86
N GLY A 170 -3.42 -1.50 23.83
CA GLY A 170 -3.24 -0.36 22.94
C GLY A 170 -2.73 -0.82 21.57
N THR A 171 -3.31 -0.30 20.50
CA THR A 171 -2.88 -0.57 19.12
C THR A 171 -3.05 0.69 18.27
N GLN A 172 -2.40 0.74 17.12
CA GLN A 172 -2.67 1.78 16.14
C GLN A 172 -3.89 1.41 15.30
N ARG A 173 -4.78 2.37 15.06
CA ARG A 173 -6.01 2.22 14.27
C ARG A 173 -5.74 1.71 12.85
N GLY A 174 -6.52 0.72 12.41
CA GLY A 174 -6.48 0.21 11.04
C GLY A 174 -5.30 -0.71 10.70
N THR A 175 -4.36 -0.91 11.65
CA THR A 175 -3.23 -1.83 11.47
C THR A 175 -3.65 -3.29 11.65
N THR A 176 -2.79 -4.22 11.24
CA THR A 176 -2.97 -5.65 11.49
C THR A 176 -2.92 -5.98 12.98
N GLY A 177 -2.07 -5.30 13.76
CA GLY A 177 -2.05 -5.42 15.22
C GLY A 177 -3.41 -5.11 15.86
N TYR A 178 -4.10 -4.06 15.37
CA TYR A 178 -5.47 -3.76 15.81
C TYR A 178 -6.45 -4.88 15.44
N ILE A 179 -6.38 -5.35 14.18
CA ILE A 179 -7.30 -6.39 13.67
C ILE A 179 -7.11 -7.69 14.45
N TYR A 180 -5.86 -8.17 14.58
CA TYR A 180 -5.56 -9.42 15.29
C TYR A 180 -5.96 -9.36 16.76
N CYS A 181 -5.62 -8.27 17.46
CA CYS A 181 -6.02 -8.12 18.85
C CYS A 181 -7.54 -8.08 19.03
N THR A 182 -8.25 -7.44 18.10
CA THR A 182 -9.72 -7.39 18.14
C THR A 182 -10.34 -8.77 17.92
N ASP A 183 -9.79 -9.54 16.98
CA ASP A 183 -10.26 -10.90 16.68
C ASP A 183 -9.96 -11.87 17.83
N ASP A 184 -8.76 -11.77 18.44
CA ASP A 184 -8.31 -12.72 19.48
C ASP A 184 -8.85 -12.39 20.88
N PHE A 185 -8.96 -11.09 21.23
CA PHE A 185 -9.27 -10.66 22.60
C PHE A 185 -10.60 -9.90 22.71
N GLY A 186 -11.24 -9.55 21.59
CA GLY A 186 -12.51 -8.81 21.52
C GLY A 186 -12.35 -7.30 21.54
N GLU A 187 -13.22 -6.60 20.82
CA GLU A 187 -13.19 -5.14 20.61
C GLU A 187 -13.21 -4.33 21.93
N ASP A 188 -13.90 -4.83 22.95
CA ASP A 188 -13.99 -4.16 24.27
C ASP A 188 -12.63 -4.07 25.00
N ASN A 189 -11.66 -4.92 24.65
CA ASN A 189 -10.34 -4.96 25.26
C ASN A 189 -9.28 -4.20 24.44
N VAL A 190 -9.60 -3.73 23.22
CA VAL A 190 -8.64 -3.10 22.33
C VAL A 190 -8.94 -1.60 22.19
N ILE A 191 -7.92 -0.78 22.49
CA ILE A 191 -8.01 0.67 22.40
C ILE A 191 -7.16 1.13 21.22
N ALA A 192 -7.84 1.65 20.18
CA ALA A 192 -7.20 2.13 18.96
C ALA A 192 -6.75 3.59 19.12
N TYR A 193 -5.47 3.84 18.91
CA TYR A 193 -4.84 5.16 18.88
C TYR A 193 -4.55 5.57 17.43
N ASP A 194 -4.30 6.86 17.21
CA ASP A 194 -4.02 7.36 15.87
C ASP A 194 -2.61 6.99 15.39
N ASP A 195 -1.66 6.82 16.31
CA ASP A 195 -0.29 6.37 16.06
C ASP A 195 0.25 5.48 17.19
N GLY A 196 1.37 4.79 16.91
CA GLY A 196 2.03 3.89 17.85
C GLY A 196 2.63 4.61 19.06
N LEU A 197 3.17 5.81 18.88
CA LEU A 197 3.74 6.61 19.97
C LEU A 197 2.68 6.95 21.01
N THR A 198 1.50 7.34 20.56
CA THR A 198 0.35 7.65 21.44
C THR A 198 -0.10 6.40 22.22
N ALA A 199 -0.09 5.22 21.59
CA ALA A 199 -0.38 3.96 22.27
C ALA A 199 0.67 3.66 23.36
N VAL A 200 1.96 3.85 23.07
CA VAL A 200 3.04 3.67 24.05
C VAL A 200 2.98 4.69 25.18
N GLN A 201 2.60 5.94 24.90
CA GLN A 201 2.36 6.94 25.95
C GLN A 201 1.19 6.54 26.86
N ALA A 202 0.13 5.95 26.30
CA ALA A 202 -0.99 5.42 27.07
C ALA A 202 -0.54 4.26 27.98
N LEU A 203 0.35 3.38 27.52
CA LEU A 203 0.96 2.32 28.31
C LEU A 203 1.78 2.90 29.48
N ASN A 204 2.64 3.86 29.21
CA ASN A 204 3.42 4.55 30.25
C ASN A 204 2.56 5.22 31.33
N ASN A 205 1.37 5.68 30.94
CA ASN A 205 0.40 6.31 31.84
C ASN A 205 -0.54 5.31 32.53
N GLY A 206 -0.38 4.00 32.30
CA GLY A 206 -1.22 2.94 32.86
C GLY A 206 -2.66 2.97 32.35
N GLN A 207 -2.90 3.52 31.16
CA GLN A 207 -4.22 3.54 30.52
C GLN A 207 -4.51 2.26 29.76
N VAL A 208 -3.46 1.54 29.36
CA VAL A 208 -3.49 0.19 28.78
C VAL A 208 -2.47 -0.69 29.50
N ASP A 209 -2.64 -2.00 29.44
CA ASP A 209 -1.76 -2.99 30.08
C ASP A 209 -0.63 -3.45 29.15
N ALA A 210 -0.85 -3.38 27.84
CA ALA A 210 0.11 -3.75 26.80
C ALA A 210 -0.13 -2.92 25.54
N VAL A 211 0.89 -2.87 24.66
CA VAL A 211 0.77 -2.34 23.29
C VAL A 211 1.20 -3.42 22.31
N VAL A 212 0.43 -3.64 21.25
CA VAL A 212 0.81 -4.51 20.12
C VAL A 212 1.13 -3.64 18.93
N ILE A 213 2.35 -3.79 18.43
CA ILE A 213 2.91 -3.03 17.31
C ILE A 213 4.05 -3.83 16.67
N ASP A 214 4.47 -3.46 15.46
CA ASP A 214 5.62 -4.07 14.80
C ASP A 214 6.91 -3.95 15.63
N ASN A 215 7.79 -4.97 15.52
CA ASN A 215 8.98 -5.10 16.37
C ASN A 215 10.00 -3.98 16.17
N ALA A 216 10.22 -3.52 14.94
CA ALA A 216 11.20 -2.48 14.70
C ALA A 216 10.78 -1.14 15.33
N PRO A 217 9.54 -0.61 15.13
CA PRO A 217 9.05 0.52 15.91
C PRO A 217 9.00 0.26 17.42
N ALA A 218 8.67 -0.98 17.86
CA ALA A 218 8.65 -1.32 19.27
C ALA A 218 10.03 -1.12 19.92
N GLN A 219 11.11 -1.49 19.23
CA GLN A 219 12.48 -1.29 19.70
C GLN A 219 12.80 0.19 19.89
N GLU A 220 12.50 1.03 18.90
CA GLU A 220 12.69 2.48 18.98
C GLU A 220 11.89 3.10 20.15
N PHE A 221 10.64 2.69 20.30
CA PHE A 221 9.80 3.21 21.36
C PHE A 221 10.25 2.76 22.76
N VAL A 222 10.70 1.51 22.91
CA VAL A 222 11.19 1.01 24.21
C VAL A 222 12.53 1.66 24.55
N GLU A 223 13.44 1.88 23.60
CA GLU A 223 14.69 2.61 23.83
C GLU A 223 14.42 4.04 24.33
N ALA A 224 13.43 4.72 23.74
CA ALA A 224 13.04 6.08 24.13
C ALA A 224 12.23 6.13 25.44
N ASN A 225 11.71 5.01 25.94
CA ASN A 225 10.83 4.94 27.12
C ASN A 225 11.32 3.92 28.15
N PRO A 226 12.33 4.26 28.97
CA PRO A 226 12.83 3.38 30.03
C PRO A 226 11.71 2.91 30.97
N GLY A 227 11.72 1.61 31.31
CA GLY A 227 10.69 0.97 32.13
C GLY A 227 9.67 0.17 31.32
N LEU A 228 9.83 0.11 29.99
CA LEU A 228 9.11 -0.78 29.10
C LEU A 228 10.04 -1.89 28.59
N LYS A 229 9.46 -3.01 28.21
CA LYS A 229 10.13 -4.14 27.54
C LYS A 229 9.27 -4.71 26.43
N ILE A 230 9.91 -5.30 25.45
CA ILE A 230 9.28 -6.13 24.42
C ILE A 230 9.30 -7.58 24.92
N LEU A 231 8.22 -8.33 24.72
CA LEU A 231 8.21 -9.77 25.00
C LEU A 231 9.01 -10.53 23.95
N ASP A 232 9.71 -11.59 24.38
CA ASP A 232 10.58 -12.40 23.49
C ASP A 232 9.82 -13.21 22.42
N THR A 233 8.49 -13.33 22.55
CA THR A 233 7.66 -14.09 21.62
C THR A 233 7.03 -13.17 20.60
N ALA A 234 7.24 -13.46 19.30
CA ALA A 234 6.52 -12.81 18.20
C ALA A 234 5.02 -13.11 18.31
N TYR A 235 4.18 -12.09 18.10
CA TYR A 235 2.72 -12.26 18.06
C TYR A 235 2.26 -12.73 16.67
N ALA A 236 2.77 -12.10 15.59
CA ALA A 236 2.53 -12.50 14.21
C ALA A 236 3.73 -12.14 13.33
N GLN A 237 3.91 -12.86 12.22
CA GLN A 237 4.86 -12.51 11.15
C GLN A 237 4.10 -12.03 9.94
N GLU A 238 4.61 -11.02 9.26
CA GLU A 238 3.95 -10.30 8.18
C GLU A 238 4.92 -9.95 7.06
N ASP A 239 4.38 -9.77 5.85
CA ASP A 239 5.11 -9.30 4.69
C ASP A 239 4.67 -7.88 4.33
N TYR A 240 5.61 -6.95 4.22
CA TYR A 240 5.35 -5.58 3.80
C TYR A 240 5.52 -5.42 2.30
N ALA A 241 4.54 -4.77 1.67
CA ALA A 241 4.54 -4.49 0.25
C ALA A 241 3.96 -3.09 -0.06
N ILE A 242 4.25 -2.60 -1.25
CA ILE A 242 3.78 -1.30 -1.72
C ILE A 242 2.36 -1.46 -2.26
N GLY A 243 1.41 -0.73 -1.67
CA GLY A 243 0.03 -0.73 -2.13
C GLY A 243 -0.21 0.24 -3.28
N VAL A 244 -0.98 -0.17 -4.28
CA VAL A 244 -1.44 0.65 -5.41
C VAL A 244 -2.95 0.52 -5.58
N ALA A 245 -3.58 1.48 -6.25
CA ALA A 245 -5.00 1.39 -6.59
C ALA A 245 -5.30 0.10 -7.36
N LYS A 246 -6.43 -0.56 -7.04
CA LYS A 246 -6.85 -1.80 -7.67
C LYS A 246 -6.93 -1.68 -9.19
N GLY A 247 -6.24 -2.58 -9.89
CA GLY A 247 -6.19 -2.63 -11.35
C GLY A 247 -5.19 -1.67 -12.01
N ASN A 248 -4.37 -0.94 -11.25
CA ASN A 248 -3.28 -0.12 -11.79
C ASN A 248 -2.04 -0.98 -12.10
N THR A 249 -2.21 -1.95 -13.01
CA THR A 249 -1.18 -2.94 -13.35
C THR A 249 0.05 -2.32 -13.97
N GLN A 250 -0.09 -1.25 -14.77
CA GLN A 250 1.05 -0.59 -15.39
C GLN A 250 2.02 -0.01 -14.37
N LEU A 251 1.50 0.67 -13.34
CA LEU A 251 2.33 1.20 -12.26
C LEU A 251 2.90 0.07 -11.40
N LEU A 252 2.09 -0.95 -11.10
CA LEU A 252 2.52 -2.10 -10.31
C LEU A 252 3.67 -2.86 -10.97
N ASP A 253 3.57 -3.13 -12.28
CA ASP A 253 4.63 -3.80 -13.05
C ASP A 253 5.92 -2.96 -13.06
N ALA A 254 5.81 -1.63 -13.18
CA ALA A 254 6.95 -0.73 -13.13
C ALA A 254 7.62 -0.70 -11.74
N ILE A 255 6.82 -0.68 -10.67
CA ILE A 255 7.32 -0.76 -9.29
C ILE A 255 8.04 -2.08 -9.03
N ASN A 256 7.45 -3.23 -9.44
CA ASN A 256 8.07 -4.53 -9.27
C ASN A 256 9.39 -4.64 -10.04
N GLY A 257 9.44 -4.11 -11.27
CA GLY A 257 10.69 -4.04 -12.03
C GLY A 257 11.76 -3.22 -11.32
N ALA A 258 11.39 -2.06 -10.76
CA ALA A 258 12.32 -1.24 -9.98
C ALA A 258 12.77 -1.95 -8.69
N LEU A 259 11.86 -2.60 -7.96
CA LEU A 259 12.19 -3.38 -6.76
C LEU A 259 13.13 -4.55 -7.05
N GLU A 260 12.91 -5.28 -8.17
CA GLU A 260 13.79 -6.36 -8.60
C GLU A 260 15.22 -5.83 -8.85
N GLU A 261 15.35 -4.68 -9.52
CA GLU A 261 16.65 -4.04 -9.73
C GLU A 261 17.30 -3.61 -8.42
N LEU A 262 16.55 -2.97 -7.49
CA LEU A 262 17.06 -2.55 -6.17
C LEU A 262 17.52 -3.74 -5.31
N LYS A 263 16.83 -4.88 -5.42
CA LYS A 263 17.24 -6.14 -4.78
C LYS A 263 18.52 -6.68 -5.41
N ALA A 264 18.58 -6.69 -6.75
CA ALA A 264 19.69 -7.28 -7.49
C ALA A 264 21.01 -6.48 -7.34
N ASP A 265 20.93 -5.16 -7.29
CA ASP A 265 22.10 -4.28 -7.13
C ASP A 265 22.51 -4.02 -5.66
N GLY A 266 21.73 -4.53 -4.69
CA GLY A 266 21.97 -4.42 -3.26
C GLY A 266 21.52 -3.09 -2.64
N THR A 267 20.90 -2.20 -3.40
CA THR A 267 20.42 -0.90 -2.90
C THR A 267 19.36 -1.08 -1.83
N LEU A 268 18.40 -2.01 -2.02
CA LEU A 268 17.37 -2.27 -1.01
C LEU A 268 17.99 -2.69 0.32
N GLN A 269 18.95 -3.62 0.30
CA GLN A 269 19.63 -4.07 1.52
C GLN A 269 20.42 -2.92 2.17
N ALA A 270 21.11 -2.10 1.39
CA ALA A 270 21.84 -0.95 1.92
C ALA A 270 20.93 0.09 2.58
N ILE A 271 19.71 0.28 2.06
CA ILE A 271 18.68 1.13 2.69
C ILE A 271 18.25 0.52 4.03
N VAL A 272 17.92 -0.76 4.07
CA VAL A 272 17.51 -1.43 5.32
C VAL A 272 18.63 -1.35 6.36
N ASP A 273 19.88 -1.66 5.98
CA ASP A 273 21.04 -1.65 6.88
C ASP A 273 21.36 -0.23 7.44
N LYS A 274 20.94 0.82 6.73
CA LYS A 274 21.09 2.21 7.20
C LYS A 274 20.27 2.50 8.46
N TYR A 275 19.10 1.88 8.58
CA TYR A 275 18.12 2.14 9.64
C TYR A 275 18.02 1.00 10.66
N ILE A 276 18.13 -0.23 10.21
CA ILE A 276 18.10 -1.42 11.06
C ILE A 276 19.50 -2.02 11.05
N ASN A 277 20.26 -1.80 12.11
CA ASN A 277 21.57 -2.43 12.25
C ASN A 277 21.37 -3.96 12.34
N ALA A 278 21.96 -4.71 11.39
CA ALA A 278 22.07 -6.15 11.52
C ALA A 278 22.93 -6.45 12.76
N GLU A 279 22.32 -7.04 13.80
CA GLU A 279 23.07 -7.58 14.96
C GLU A 279 23.93 -8.80 14.57
#